data_4bcb15cb4b87193b7cf77ed6db64ebfe
#
_entry.id   4bcb15cb4b87193b7cf77ed6db64ebfe
#
_cell.length_a   1.000
_cell.length_b   1.000
_cell.length_c   1.000
_cell.angle_alpha   90.00
_cell.angle_beta   90.00
_cell.angle_gamma   90.00
#
_symmetry.space_group_name_H-M   'P 1'
#
loop_
_entity.id
_entity.type
_entity.pdbx_description
1 polymer ?
#
loop_
_entity_poly.entity_id
_entity_poly.type
_entity_poly.pdbx_seq_one_letter_code
_entity_poly.pdbx_strand_id
1 'polypeptide(L)'
;MANTTFSQLREKEIINICDGACFGRICDLELDPCTGVICSIIVPGPPRLFGLLKGPEELVIPFCKIQKIGDDVILVDVSDLKKQP
;
A
#
# COMPACT_ATOMS: atom_id res chain seq x y z
N MET A 1 2.26 -4.46 -24.02
CA MET A 1 1.93 -4.10 -22.68
C MET A 1 2.08 -5.30 -21.76
N ALA A 2 2.92 -5.17 -20.81
CA ALA A 2 3.19 -6.28 -19.93
C ALA A 2 2.23 -6.29 -18.75
N ASN A 3 1.78 -7.45 -18.39
CA ASN A 3 1.02 -7.62 -17.18
C ASN A 3 1.96 -7.70 -16.01
N THR A 4 1.44 -7.45 -14.82
CA THR A 4 2.22 -7.64 -13.63
C THR A 4 1.55 -8.71 -12.79
N THR A 5 2.35 -9.41 -12.01
CA THR A 5 1.84 -10.47 -11.16
C THR A 5 1.85 -10.00 -9.71
N PHE A 6 1.14 -10.73 -8.87
CA PHE A 6 1.16 -10.41 -7.44
C PHE A 6 2.57 -10.55 -6.88
N SER A 7 3.32 -11.53 -7.33
CA SER A 7 4.71 -11.68 -6.86
C SER A 7 5.54 -10.45 -7.18
N GLN A 8 5.31 -9.87 -8.34
CA GLN A 8 6.03 -8.66 -8.71
C GLN A 8 5.55 -7.46 -7.90
N LEU A 9 4.26 -7.36 -7.67
CA LEU A 9 3.72 -6.24 -6.90
C LEU A 9 4.27 -6.23 -5.49
N ARG A 10 4.36 -7.38 -4.86
CA ARG A 10 4.75 -7.43 -3.45
C ARG A 10 6.23 -7.18 -3.26
N GLU A 11 7.00 -7.12 -4.32
CA GLU A 11 8.41 -6.79 -4.22
C GLU A 11 8.65 -5.29 -4.35
N LYS A 12 7.64 -4.52 -4.70
CA LYS A 12 7.80 -3.09 -4.90
C LYS A 12 7.51 -2.37 -3.58
N GLU A 13 8.16 -1.24 -3.40
CA GLU A 13 7.94 -0.44 -2.20
C GLU A 13 6.82 0.53 -2.43
N ILE A 14 6.03 0.76 -1.40
CA ILE A 14 4.89 1.66 -1.46
C ILE A 14 5.33 3.02 -0.96
N ILE A 15 5.24 4.02 -1.81
CA ILE A 15 5.67 5.38 -1.49
C ILE A 15 4.46 6.29 -1.55
N ASN A 16 4.24 7.03 -0.48
CA ASN A 16 3.17 8.01 -0.43
C ASN A 16 3.65 9.29 -1.08
N ILE A 17 3.01 9.71 -2.16
CA ILE A 17 3.46 10.87 -2.90
C ILE A 17 3.21 12.17 -2.15
N CYS A 18 2.34 12.16 -1.16
CA CYS A 18 2.05 13.37 -0.42
C CYS A 18 3.20 13.81 0.45
N ASP A 19 3.93 12.87 1.03
CA ASP A 19 5.01 13.24 1.94
C ASP A 19 6.25 12.41 1.75
N GLY A 20 6.28 11.54 0.74
CA GLY A 20 7.46 10.73 0.49
C GLY A 20 7.68 9.59 1.45
N ALA A 21 6.73 9.32 2.32
CA ALA A 21 6.89 8.25 3.29
C ALA A 21 6.87 6.89 2.59
N CYS A 22 7.71 5.99 3.07
CA CYS A 22 7.75 4.64 2.56
C CYS A 22 6.97 3.75 3.52
N PHE A 23 5.96 3.08 3.01
CA PHE A 23 5.10 2.23 3.84
C PHE A 23 5.57 0.78 3.85
N GLY A 24 6.65 0.47 3.16
CA GLY A 24 7.12 -0.89 3.07
C GLY A 24 6.53 -1.59 1.87
N ARG A 25 6.36 -2.88 1.97
CA ARG A 25 5.86 -3.69 0.87
C ARG A 25 4.50 -4.22 1.20
N ILE A 26 3.77 -4.63 0.18
CA ILE A 26 2.44 -5.19 0.38
C ILE A 26 2.52 -6.44 1.23
N CYS A 27 1.75 -6.49 2.30
CA CYS A 27 1.64 -7.69 3.12
C CYS A 27 0.44 -8.53 2.71
N ASP A 28 -0.59 -7.91 2.18
CA ASP A 28 -1.81 -8.63 1.87
C ASP A 28 -2.63 -7.83 0.88
N LEU A 29 -3.65 -8.45 0.36
CA LEU A 29 -4.58 -7.83 -0.58
C LEU A 29 -6.00 -8.15 -0.17
N GLU A 30 -6.91 -7.25 -0.51
CA GLU A 30 -8.33 -7.54 -0.42
C GLU A 30 -8.91 -7.53 -1.81
N LEU A 31 -9.68 -8.53 -2.15
CA LEU A 31 -10.36 -8.53 -3.43
C LEU A 31 -11.80 -8.99 -3.25
N ASP A 32 -12.62 -8.61 -4.22
CA ASP A 32 -14.02 -8.96 -4.23
C ASP A 32 -14.16 -10.33 -4.91
N PRO A 33 -14.56 -11.36 -4.20
CA PRO A 33 -14.62 -12.70 -4.82
C PRO A 33 -15.71 -12.79 -5.88
N CYS A 34 -16.69 -11.91 -5.87
CA CYS A 34 -17.71 -11.95 -6.88
C CYS A 34 -17.23 -11.43 -8.22
N THR A 35 -16.43 -10.38 -8.21
CA THR A 35 -15.97 -9.77 -9.44
C THR A 35 -14.52 -10.08 -9.74
N GLY A 36 -13.75 -10.51 -8.74
CA GLY A 36 -12.33 -10.74 -8.91
C GLY A 36 -11.51 -9.47 -8.95
N VAL A 37 -12.08 -8.34 -8.55
CA VAL A 37 -11.40 -7.06 -8.60
C VAL A 37 -10.66 -6.81 -7.29
N ILE A 38 -9.45 -6.29 -7.38
CA ILE A 38 -8.68 -5.94 -6.19
C ILE A 38 -9.26 -4.66 -5.61
N CYS A 39 -9.64 -4.72 -4.34
CA CYS A 39 -10.24 -3.58 -3.66
C CYS A 39 -9.21 -2.73 -2.95
N SER A 40 -8.25 -3.37 -2.30
CA SER A 40 -7.29 -2.65 -1.46
C SER A 40 -6.00 -3.43 -1.36
N ILE A 41 -4.94 -2.72 -1.00
CA ILE A 41 -3.69 -3.36 -0.62
C ILE A 41 -3.45 -3.05 0.85
N ILE A 42 -2.75 -3.94 1.53
CA ILE A 42 -2.48 -3.80 2.95
C ILE A 42 -0.97 -3.77 3.13
N VAL A 43 -0.51 -2.74 3.83
CA VAL A 43 0.92 -2.50 4.03
C VAL A 43 1.19 -2.29 5.51
N PRO A 44 2.44 -2.44 5.95
CA PRO A 44 2.76 -2.27 7.38
C PRO A 44 2.68 -0.84 7.87
N GLY A 45 2.81 0.13 6.98
CA GLY A 45 2.76 1.51 7.42
C GLY A 45 4.14 2.08 7.68
N PRO A 46 4.21 3.35 8.02
CA PRO A 46 5.50 4.03 8.17
C PRO A 46 6.24 3.58 9.41
N PRO A 47 7.53 3.37 9.29
CA PRO A 47 8.31 2.85 10.43
C PRO A 47 8.34 3.78 11.63
N ARG A 48 8.17 5.06 11.41
CA ARG A 48 8.29 5.98 12.53
C ARG A 48 7.23 5.79 13.59
N LEU A 49 6.22 5.02 13.29
CA LEU A 49 5.19 4.74 14.28
C LEU A 49 5.57 3.63 15.21
N PHE A 50 6.61 2.91 14.92
CA PHE A 50 6.92 1.69 15.64
C PHE A 50 7.25 1.91 17.09
N GLY A 51 7.84 3.01 17.41
CA GLY A 51 8.18 3.26 18.79
C GLY A 51 6.98 3.38 19.68
N LEU A 52 5.84 3.70 19.12
CA LEU A 52 4.63 3.91 19.88
C LEU A 52 3.67 2.75 19.82
N LEU A 53 3.82 1.90 18.83
CA LEU A 53 2.83 0.88 18.59
C LEU A 53 3.31 -0.44 19.13
N LYS A 54 2.38 -1.19 19.61
CA LYS A 54 2.73 -2.48 20.16
C LYS A 54 2.43 -3.53 19.18
N GLY A 55 1.79 -3.71 18.45
CA GLY A 55 1.58 -4.80 17.56
C GLY A 55 1.61 -4.34 16.14
N PRO A 56 1.25 -5.17 15.24
CA PRO A 56 1.21 -4.81 13.84
C PRO A 56 0.16 -3.75 13.62
N GLU A 57 0.57 -2.69 12.99
CA GLU A 57 -0.34 -1.64 12.60
C GLU A 57 -0.38 -1.62 11.11
N GLU A 58 -1.37 -2.21 10.55
CA GLU A 58 -1.46 -2.30 9.12
C GLU A 58 -2.32 -1.18 8.57
N LEU A 59 -1.94 -0.73 7.41
CA LEU A 59 -2.64 0.34 6.74
C LEU A 59 -3.31 -0.25 5.52
N VAL A 60 -4.60 -0.02 5.39
CA VAL A 60 -5.36 -0.51 4.24
C VAL A 60 -5.50 0.63 3.25
N ILE A 61 -4.97 0.45 2.06
CA ILE A 61 -4.96 1.49 1.04
C ILE A 61 -5.91 1.06 -0.07
N PRO A 62 -6.98 1.80 -0.30
CA PRO A 62 -7.89 1.46 -1.40
C PRO A 62 -7.15 1.48 -2.73
N PHE A 63 -7.50 0.57 -3.59
CA PHE A 63 -6.78 0.44 -4.85
C PHE A 63 -6.90 1.71 -5.70
N CYS A 64 -7.98 2.45 -5.54
CA CYS A 64 -8.15 3.69 -6.29
C CYS A 64 -7.17 4.78 -5.86
N LYS A 65 -6.50 4.61 -4.73
CA LYS A 65 -5.48 5.56 -4.29
C LYS A 65 -4.13 5.31 -4.94
N ILE A 66 -3.97 4.23 -5.66
CA ILE A 66 -2.73 3.95 -6.35
C ILE A 66 -2.64 4.86 -7.56
N GLN A 67 -1.59 5.66 -7.62
CA GLN A 67 -1.39 6.60 -8.69
C GLN A 67 -0.62 6.00 -9.83
N LYS A 68 0.36 5.18 -9.52
CA LYS A 68 1.17 4.59 -10.55
C LYS A 68 1.89 3.37 -10.00
N ILE A 69 2.03 2.37 -10.85
CA ILE A 69 2.81 1.18 -10.53
C ILE A 69 4.07 1.25 -11.39
N GLY A 70 5.20 1.46 -10.75
CA GLY A 70 6.47 1.54 -11.45
C GLY A 70 7.21 0.23 -11.40
N ASP A 71 8.47 0.27 -11.80
CA ASP A 71 9.29 -0.94 -11.82
C ASP A 71 9.63 -1.41 -10.42
N ASP A 72 9.97 -0.49 -9.54
CA ASP A 72 10.41 -0.83 -8.19
C ASP A 72 9.53 -0.26 -7.12
N VAL A 73 8.61 0.62 -7.46
CA VAL A 73 7.80 1.32 -6.48
C VAL A 73 6.35 1.37 -6.95
N ILE A 74 5.45 1.53 -5.98
CA ILE A 74 4.05 1.82 -6.24
C ILE A 74 3.77 3.14 -5.55
N LEU A 75 3.30 4.12 -6.31
CA LEU A 75 3.02 5.44 -5.79
C LEU A 75 1.57 5.53 -5.40
N VAL A 76 1.31 5.97 -4.18
CA VAL A 76 -0.05 6.09 -3.67
C VAL A 76 -0.26 7.48 -3.12
N ASP A 77 -1.51 7.88 -3.03
CA ASP A 77 -1.89 9.17 -2.47
C ASP A 77 -2.83 8.91 -1.32
N VAL A 78 -2.29 8.93 -0.12
CA VAL A 78 -3.07 8.57 1.06
C VAL A 78 -3.02 9.68 2.10
N SER A 79 -3.03 10.91 1.64
CA SER A 79 -2.95 12.03 2.58
C SER A 79 -4.08 12.00 3.59
N ASP A 80 -5.27 11.62 3.20
CA ASP A 80 -6.38 11.58 4.13
C ASP A 80 -6.25 10.44 5.14
N LEU A 81 -5.56 9.38 4.82
CA LEU A 81 -5.37 8.29 5.78
C LEU A 81 -4.39 8.67 6.87
N LYS A 82 -3.50 9.59 6.60
CA LYS A 82 -2.56 10.03 7.60
C LYS A 82 -3.19 10.85 8.68
N LYS A 83 -4.39 11.31 8.45
CA LYS A 83 -5.06 12.15 9.41
C LYS A 83 -5.66 11.39 10.54
N GLN A 84 -5.49 10.13 10.57
CA GLN A 84 -6.05 9.34 11.65
C GLN A 84 -5.54 9.83 12.97
N PRO A 85 -6.35 10.07 13.92
CA PRO A 85 -5.93 10.54 15.23
C PRO A 85 -5.13 9.52 15.99
#